data_63b1e0952e11c61d703f68a6d239f055
#
_entry.id   63b1e0952e11c61d703f68a6d239f055
#
_cell.length_a   1.000
_cell.length_b   1.000
_cell.length_c   1.000
_cell.angle_alpha   90.00
_cell.angle_beta   90.00
_cell.angle_gamma   90.00
#
_symmetry.space_group_name_H-M   'P 1'
#
loop_
_entity.id
_entity.type
_entity.pdbx_description
1 polymer ?
#
loop_
_entity_poly.entity_id
_entity_poly.type
_entity_poly.pdbx_seq_one_letter_code
_entity_poly.pdbx_strand_id
1 'polypeptide(L)'
;MNINSKAKGFVCGAVAAATYGMNPLFTLPLYKEGMSVDSVLFYRYGFAVLILGILMKVQGQSFALKKNEVLPLIVGGLLFSASSLLLFLSYKHMDAGIASTILFVYPVMVALIMFLFFHEKVSLLTVFCILLALSGIGLLYNCLLYTSPSPRDTERS
;
A
#
# COMPACT_ATOMS: atom_id res chain seq x y z
N MET A 1 3.28 -25.89 -14.51
CA MET A 1 3.74 -24.58 -14.01
C MET A 1 5.06 -24.78 -13.31
N ASN A 2 6.17 -24.28 -13.89
CA ASN A 2 7.52 -24.55 -13.40
C ASN A 2 7.76 -23.96 -12.00
N ILE A 3 8.41 -24.72 -11.12
CA ILE A 3 8.79 -24.33 -9.75
C ILE A 3 9.56 -23.00 -9.75
N ASN A 4 10.45 -22.81 -10.73
CA ASN A 4 11.20 -21.55 -10.93
C ASN A 4 10.31 -20.32 -11.17
N SER A 5 9.15 -20.47 -11.83
CA SER A 5 8.24 -19.35 -12.09
C SER A 5 7.50 -18.93 -10.82
N LYS A 6 7.11 -19.88 -9.97
CA LYS A 6 6.49 -19.60 -8.67
C LYS A 6 7.47 -18.92 -7.71
N ALA A 7 8.70 -19.43 -7.62
CA ALA A 7 9.74 -18.85 -6.78
C ALA A 7 10.06 -17.40 -7.20
N LYS A 8 10.19 -17.16 -8.51
CA LYS A 8 10.41 -15.81 -9.06
C LYS A 8 9.26 -14.86 -8.72
N GLY A 9 8.01 -15.30 -8.84
CA GLY A 9 6.84 -14.51 -8.46
C GLY A 9 6.83 -14.17 -6.98
N PHE A 10 7.21 -15.13 -6.13
CA PHE A 10 7.28 -14.92 -4.68
C PHE A 10 8.35 -13.90 -4.28
N VAL A 11 9.54 -13.99 -4.88
CA VAL A 11 10.64 -13.04 -4.66
C VAL A 11 10.23 -11.64 -5.13
N CYS A 12 9.65 -11.51 -6.32
CA CYS A 12 9.16 -10.22 -6.83
C CYS A 12 8.08 -9.62 -5.91
N GLY A 13 7.16 -10.45 -5.39
CA GLY A 13 6.14 -10.02 -4.44
C GLY A 13 6.74 -9.55 -3.12
N ALA A 14 7.73 -10.27 -2.58
CA ALA A 14 8.43 -9.88 -1.35
C ALA A 14 9.18 -8.55 -1.52
N VAL A 15 9.88 -8.35 -2.63
CA VAL A 15 10.58 -7.09 -2.95
C VAL A 15 9.56 -5.95 -3.09
N ALA A 16 8.45 -6.17 -3.79
CA ALA A 16 7.40 -5.17 -3.94
C ALA A 16 6.79 -4.77 -2.58
N ALA A 17 6.52 -5.75 -1.71
CA ALA A 17 6.01 -5.49 -0.37
C ALA A 17 7.01 -4.70 0.50
N ALA A 18 8.29 -5.06 0.46
CA ALA A 18 9.35 -4.36 1.18
C ALA A 18 9.47 -2.89 0.70
N THR A 19 9.51 -2.65 -0.61
CA THR A 19 9.59 -1.30 -1.17
C THR A 19 8.33 -0.48 -0.86
N TYR A 20 7.16 -1.10 -0.83
CA TYR A 20 5.93 -0.43 -0.42
C TYR A 20 5.96 -0.03 1.05
N GLY A 21 6.45 -0.90 1.94
CA GLY A 21 6.59 -0.63 3.37
C GLY A 21 7.59 0.50 3.68
N MET A 22 8.54 0.78 2.79
CA MET A 22 9.48 1.90 2.94
C MET A 22 8.89 3.28 2.60
N ASN A 23 7.65 3.34 2.10
CA ASN A 23 6.98 4.58 1.70
C ASN A 23 7.03 5.69 2.78
N PRO A 24 6.65 5.44 4.04
CA PRO A 24 6.69 6.48 5.07
C PRO A 24 8.09 7.02 5.32
N LEU A 25 9.14 6.19 5.21
CA LEU A 25 10.52 6.59 5.44
C LEU A 25 10.98 7.70 4.50
N PHE A 26 10.53 7.67 3.24
CA PHE A 26 10.88 8.70 2.26
C PHE A 26 9.90 9.87 2.26
N THR A 27 8.66 9.66 2.65
CA THR A 27 7.61 10.69 2.61
C THR A 27 7.66 11.63 3.82
N LEU A 28 7.88 11.09 5.02
CA LEU A 28 7.88 11.87 6.25
C LEU A 28 8.94 12.99 6.29
N PRO A 29 10.20 12.77 5.84
CA PRO A 29 11.18 13.85 5.75
C PRO A 29 10.73 14.99 4.84
N LEU A 30 10.11 14.68 3.69
CA LEU A 30 9.62 15.69 2.74
C LEU A 30 8.50 16.55 3.35
N TYR A 31 7.67 15.99 4.21
CA TYR A 31 6.66 16.77 4.94
C TYR A 31 7.27 17.69 6.00
N LYS A 32 8.37 17.28 6.64
CA LYS A 32 9.12 18.13 7.57
C LYS A 32 9.77 19.33 6.87
N GLU A 33 10.16 19.16 5.61
CA GLU A 33 10.68 20.21 4.73
C GLU A 33 9.57 21.14 4.16
N GLY A 34 8.31 20.92 4.54
CA GLY A 34 7.19 21.76 4.14
C GLY A 34 6.52 21.39 2.80
N MET A 35 6.89 20.27 2.17
CA MET A 35 6.24 19.83 0.94
C MET A 35 4.77 19.47 1.18
N SER A 36 3.89 19.86 0.24
CA SER A 36 2.49 19.48 0.26
C SER A 36 2.30 18.02 -0.18
N VAL A 37 1.23 17.39 0.28
CA VAL A 37 0.86 16.00 -0.11
C VAL A 37 0.73 15.87 -1.62
N ASP A 38 0.07 16.86 -2.24
CA ASP A 38 -0.19 16.87 -3.68
C ASP A 38 1.12 16.91 -4.48
N SER A 39 2.10 17.73 -4.04
CA SER A 39 3.41 17.81 -4.68
C SER A 39 4.16 16.47 -4.59
N VAL A 40 4.17 15.84 -3.43
CA VAL A 40 4.83 14.54 -3.23
C VAL A 40 4.21 13.47 -4.14
N LEU A 41 2.88 13.42 -4.19
CA LEU A 41 2.17 12.47 -5.05
C LEU A 41 2.39 12.74 -6.53
N PHE A 42 2.37 14.02 -6.94
CA PHE A 42 2.62 14.42 -8.32
C PHE A 42 3.98 13.95 -8.82
N TYR A 43 5.05 14.25 -8.09
CA TYR A 43 6.40 13.80 -8.46
C TYR A 43 6.51 12.28 -8.44
N ARG A 44 5.97 11.62 -7.43
CA ARG A 44 6.00 10.17 -7.31
C ARG A 44 5.34 9.48 -8.49
N TYR A 45 4.12 9.87 -8.84
CA TYR A 45 3.40 9.29 -9.99
C TYR A 45 4.03 9.69 -11.31
N GLY A 46 4.51 10.92 -11.43
CA GLY A 46 5.21 11.39 -12.61
C GLY A 46 6.46 10.52 -12.90
N PHE A 47 7.31 10.31 -11.91
CA PHE A 47 8.48 9.43 -12.07
C PHE A 47 8.07 7.97 -12.33
N ALA A 48 7.04 7.47 -11.67
CA ALA A 48 6.55 6.11 -11.89
C ALA A 48 6.08 5.90 -13.33
N VAL A 49 5.32 6.84 -13.88
CA VAL A 49 4.85 6.79 -15.28
C VAL A 49 6.03 6.82 -16.26
N LEU A 50 7.02 7.69 -16.03
CA LEU A 50 8.21 7.78 -16.87
C LEU A 50 9.01 6.47 -16.85
N ILE A 51 9.30 5.95 -15.64
CA ILE A 51 10.09 4.72 -15.49
C ILE A 51 9.35 3.53 -16.10
N LEU A 52 8.05 3.37 -15.81
CA LEU A 52 7.25 2.27 -16.36
C LEU A 52 7.10 2.39 -17.87
N GLY A 53 6.93 3.60 -18.41
CA GLY A 53 6.86 3.83 -19.84
C GLY A 53 8.16 3.43 -20.56
N ILE A 54 9.31 3.79 -19.99
CA ILE A 54 10.62 3.39 -20.51
C ILE A 54 10.79 1.86 -20.43
N LEU A 55 10.45 1.26 -19.30
CA LEU A 55 10.54 -0.19 -19.11
C LEU A 55 9.67 -0.96 -20.11
N MET A 56 8.43 -0.54 -20.33
CA MET A 56 7.53 -1.14 -21.32
C MET A 56 8.11 -1.04 -22.72
N LYS A 57 8.66 0.11 -23.09
CA LYS A 57 9.29 0.31 -24.40
C LYS A 57 10.51 -0.57 -24.58
N VAL A 58 11.38 -0.67 -23.57
CA VAL A 58 12.58 -1.53 -23.61
C VAL A 58 12.22 -3.02 -23.71
N GLN A 59 11.14 -3.42 -23.04
CA GLN A 59 10.63 -4.80 -23.08
C GLN A 59 9.82 -5.11 -24.33
N GLY A 60 9.64 -4.15 -25.24
CA GLY A 60 8.85 -4.33 -26.46
C GLY A 60 7.36 -4.57 -26.21
N GLN A 61 6.84 -4.16 -25.04
CA GLN A 61 5.44 -4.31 -24.71
C GLN A 61 4.59 -3.28 -25.46
N SER A 62 3.42 -3.71 -25.94
CA SER A 62 2.49 -2.82 -26.64
C SER A 62 1.71 -1.95 -25.65
N PHE A 63 1.59 -0.66 -25.97
CA PHE A 63 0.71 0.27 -25.26
C PHE A 63 -0.75 0.21 -25.78
N ALA A 64 -1.04 -0.68 -26.75
CA ALA A 64 -2.38 -0.79 -27.31
C ALA A 64 -3.35 -1.37 -26.28
N LEU A 65 -4.36 -0.58 -25.90
CA LEU A 65 -5.45 -0.97 -25.02
C LEU A 65 -6.68 -1.32 -25.85
N LYS A 66 -7.36 -2.38 -25.50
CA LYS A 66 -8.69 -2.69 -26.02
C LYS A 66 -9.72 -1.72 -25.43
N LYS A 67 -10.69 -1.30 -26.23
CA LYS A 67 -11.75 -0.36 -25.79
C LYS A 67 -12.45 -0.80 -24.50
N ASN A 68 -12.63 -2.10 -24.30
CA ASN A 68 -13.27 -2.65 -23.11
C ASN A 68 -12.39 -2.61 -21.84
N GLU A 69 -11.09 -2.37 -21.98
CA GLU A 69 -10.13 -2.32 -20.89
C GLU A 69 -9.92 -0.88 -20.37
N VAL A 70 -10.28 0.10 -21.18
CA VAL A 70 -10.05 1.53 -20.88
C VAL A 70 -10.88 1.97 -19.66
N LEU A 71 -12.17 1.62 -19.63
CA LEU A 71 -13.08 2.02 -18.54
C LEU A 71 -12.64 1.42 -17.18
N PRO A 72 -12.38 0.11 -17.05
CA PRO A 72 -11.86 -0.45 -15.80
C PRO A 72 -10.52 0.16 -15.37
N LEU A 73 -9.63 0.49 -16.31
CA LEU A 73 -8.35 1.12 -16.01
C LEU A 73 -8.52 2.55 -15.49
N ILE A 74 -9.42 3.34 -16.07
CA ILE A 74 -9.70 4.70 -15.60
C ILE A 74 -10.30 4.64 -14.19
N VAL A 75 -11.32 3.82 -13.98
CA VAL A 75 -11.98 3.68 -12.67
C VAL A 75 -10.98 3.18 -11.63
N GLY A 76 -10.21 2.14 -11.94
CA GLY A 76 -9.18 1.61 -11.05
C GLY A 76 -8.10 2.65 -10.73
N GLY A 77 -7.65 3.42 -11.72
CA GLY A 77 -6.69 4.50 -11.54
C GLY A 77 -7.20 5.62 -10.64
N LEU A 78 -8.46 6.04 -10.80
CA LEU A 78 -9.10 7.05 -9.95
C LEU A 78 -9.24 6.56 -8.51
N LEU A 79 -9.72 5.32 -8.31
CA LEU A 79 -9.84 4.73 -6.97
C LEU A 79 -8.49 4.59 -6.28
N PHE A 80 -7.47 4.14 -7.02
CA PHE A 80 -6.12 4.02 -6.49
C PHE A 80 -5.51 5.38 -6.12
N SER A 81 -5.71 6.39 -6.97
CA SER A 81 -5.25 7.76 -6.72
C SER A 81 -5.92 8.36 -5.48
N ALA A 82 -7.25 8.22 -5.35
CA ALA A 82 -8.00 8.67 -4.20
C ALA A 82 -7.55 7.97 -2.91
N SER A 83 -7.36 6.65 -2.94
CA SER A 83 -6.86 5.87 -1.80
C SER A 83 -5.46 6.34 -1.38
N SER A 84 -4.57 6.58 -2.34
CA SER A 84 -3.23 7.08 -2.05
C SER A 84 -3.25 8.48 -1.46
N LEU A 85 -4.08 9.38 -2.01
CA LEU A 85 -4.24 10.74 -1.48
C LEU A 85 -4.68 10.71 -0.02
N LEU A 86 -5.71 9.91 0.30
CA LEU A 86 -6.23 9.78 1.65
C LEU A 86 -5.19 9.20 2.62
N LEU A 87 -4.41 8.19 2.17
CA LEU A 87 -3.35 7.61 2.98
C LEU A 87 -2.24 8.63 3.28
N PHE A 88 -1.78 9.35 2.27
CA PHE A 88 -0.72 10.35 2.44
C PHE A 88 -1.21 11.57 3.25
N LEU A 89 -2.49 11.92 3.12
CA LEU A 89 -3.10 12.96 3.95
C LEU A 89 -3.18 12.50 5.41
N SER A 90 -3.46 11.22 5.68
CA SER A 90 -3.51 10.68 7.03
C SER A 90 -2.16 10.78 7.75
N TYR A 91 -1.03 10.68 7.03
CA TYR A 91 0.32 10.86 7.60
C TYR A 91 0.58 12.28 8.13
N LYS A 92 -0.23 13.26 7.74
CA LYS A 92 -0.17 14.62 8.33
C LYS A 92 -0.95 14.76 9.63
N HIS A 93 -1.97 13.93 9.82
CA HIS A 93 -2.91 14.07 10.94
C HIS A 93 -2.72 13.01 12.02
N MET A 94 -2.02 11.92 11.72
CA MET A 94 -1.74 10.84 12.65
C MET A 94 -0.35 10.26 12.41
N ASP A 95 0.14 9.51 13.38
CA ASP A 95 1.39 8.78 13.24
C ASP A 95 1.31 7.80 12.05
N ALA A 96 2.37 7.77 11.22
CA ALA A 96 2.42 6.92 10.04
C ALA A 96 2.35 5.42 10.38
N GLY A 97 2.82 5.02 11.56
CA GLY A 97 2.68 3.67 12.07
C GLY A 97 1.22 3.29 12.30
N ILE A 98 0.44 4.19 12.92
CA ILE A 98 -0.99 3.99 13.17
C ILE A 98 -1.76 3.96 11.85
N ALA A 99 -1.51 4.91 10.94
CA ALA A 99 -2.14 4.94 9.62
C ALA A 99 -1.87 3.67 8.82
N SER A 100 -0.62 3.19 8.81
CA SER A 100 -0.22 1.96 8.13
C SER A 100 -0.86 0.73 8.77
N THR A 101 -1.00 0.70 10.10
CA THR A 101 -1.64 -0.39 10.83
C THR A 101 -3.12 -0.52 10.43
N ILE A 102 -3.84 0.60 10.36
CA ILE A 102 -5.24 0.63 9.90
C ILE A 102 -5.34 0.16 8.44
N LEU A 103 -4.40 0.56 7.60
CA LEU A 103 -4.37 0.13 6.21
C LEU A 103 -4.28 -1.39 6.07
N PHE A 104 -3.53 -2.07 6.94
CA PHE A 104 -3.39 -3.54 6.89
C PHE A 104 -4.67 -4.32 7.21
N VAL A 105 -5.77 -3.66 7.56
CA VAL A 105 -7.10 -4.30 7.65
C VAL A 105 -7.65 -4.64 6.26
N TYR A 106 -7.15 -3.99 5.18
CA TYR A 106 -7.69 -4.21 3.83
C TYR A 106 -7.66 -5.67 3.35
N PRO A 107 -6.65 -6.52 3.63
CA PRO A 107 -6.67 -7.92 3.19
C PRO A 107 -7.83 -8.71 3.80
N VAL A 108 -8.21 -8.37 5.04
CA VAL A 108 -9.37 -8.97 5.71
C VAL A 108 -10.66 -8.57 5.01
N MET A 109 -10.79 -7.28 4.69
CA MET A 109 -11.96 -6.76 3.95
C MET A 109 -12.07 -7.40 2.56
N VAL A 110 -10.94 -7.55 1.85
CA VAL A 110 -10.92 -8.22 0.55
C VAL A 110 -11.33 -9.68 0.68
N ALA A 111 -10.79 -10.43 1.64
CA ALA A 111 -11.16 -11.83 1.86
C ALA A 111 -12.65 -11.98 2.19
N LEU A 112 -13.20 -11.06 2.99
CA LEU A 112 -14.63 -11.04 3.34
C LEU A 112 -15.50 -10.78 2.10
N ILE A 113 -15.14 -9.81 1.27
CA ILE A 113 -15.86 -9.49 0.03
C ILE A 113 -15.81 -10.68 -0.93
N MET A 114 -14.65 -11.30 -1.13
CA MET A 114 -14.48 -12.46 -1.99
C MET A 114 -15.33 -13.64 -1.51
N PHE A 115 -15.38 -13.86 -0.20
CA PHE A 115 -16.23 -14.91 0.38
C PHE A 115 -17.72 -14.62 0.18
N LEU A 116 -18.19 -13.39 0.47
CA LEU A 116 -19.61 -13.02 0.45
C LEU A 116 -20.17 -12.87 -0.97
N PHE A 117 -19.42 -12.22 -1.88
CA PHE A 117 -19.92 -11.86 -3.20
C PHE A 117 -19.51 -12.88 -4.28
N PHE A 118 -18.32 -13.44 -4.18
CA PHE A 118 -17.81 -14.38 -5.18
C PHE A 118 -17.92 -15.85 -4.74
N HIS A 119 -18.41 -16.11 -3.53
CA HIS A 119 -18.57 -17.46 -2.97
C HIS A 119 -17.28 -18.30 -3.06
N GLU A 120 -16.11 -17.62 -3.03
CA GLU A 120 -14.84 -18.33 -3.01
C GLU A 120 -14.66 -19.07 -1.69
N LYS A 121 -14.19 -20.33 -1.80
CA LYS A 121 -13.86 -21.12 -0.62
C LYS A 121 -12.63 -20.56 0.06
N VAL A 122 -12.81 -19.96 1.22
CA VAL A 122 -11.69 -19.50 2.04
C VAL A 122 -10.96 -20.72 2.60
N SER A 123 -9.69 -20.88 2.23
CA SER A 123 -8.86 -21.95 2.77
C SER A 123 -8.59 -21.72 4.26
N LEU A 124 -8.57 -22.80 5.05
CA LEU A 124 -8.13 -22.75 6.45
C LEU A 124 -6.76 -22.06 6.62
N LEU A 125 -5.86 -22.27 5.66
CA LEU A 125 -4.56 -21.59 5.63
C LEU A 125 -4.71 -20.07 5.49
N THR A 126 -5.64 -19.60 4.65
CA THR A 126 -5.92 -18.17 4.48
C THR A 126 -6.45 -17.55 5.77
N VAL A 127 -7.38 -18.23 6.45
CA VAL A 127 -7.90 -17.78 7.75
C VAL A 127 -6.78 -17.68 8.78
N PHE A 128 -5.92 -18.69 8.87
CA PHE A 128 -4.78 -18.69 9.77
C PHE A 128 -3.81 -17.55 9.49
N CYS A 129 -3.47 -17.29 8.21
CA CYS A 129 -2.61 -16.17 7.81
C CYS A 129 -3.24 -14.82 8.17
N ILE A 130 -4.55 -14.65 8.00
CA ILE A 130 -5.28 -13.43 8.36
C ILE A 130 -5.22 -13.22 9.88
N LEU A 131 -5.50 -14.26 10.67
CA LEU A 131 -5.44 -14.18 12.13
C LEU A 131 -4.02 -13.84 12.63
N LEU A 132 -3.02 -14.45 12.03
CA LEU A 132 -1.61 -14.16 12.35
C LEU A 132 -1.24 -12.71 12.01
N ALA A 133 -1.68 -12.21 10.85
CA ALA A 133 -1.48 -10.83 10.44
C ALA A 133 -2.17 -9.85 11.40
N LEU A 134 -3.43 -10.10 11.77
CA LEU A 134 -4.17 -9.26 12.70
C LEU A 134 -3.55 -9.26 14.10
N SER A 135 -3.07 -10.39 14.58
CA SER A 135 -2.37 -10.46 15.88
C SER A 135 -1.06 -9.66 15.86
N GLY A 136 -0.29 -9.74 14.76
CA GLY A 136 0.92 -8.92 14.58
C GLY A 136 0.62 -7.42 14.56
N ILE A 137 -0.45 -7.01 13.88
CA ILE A 137 -0.94 -5.63 13.85
C ILE A 137 -1.35 -5.17 15.26
N GLY A 138 -2.09 -6.00 16.01
CA GLY A 138 -2.50 -5.68 17.37
C GLY A 138 -1.32 -5.49 18.31
N LEU A 139 -0.29 -6.32 18.20
CA LEU A 139 0.95 -6.18 18.98
C LEU A 139 1.71 -4.90 18.61
N LEU A 140 1.80 -4.59 17.32
CA LEU A 140 2.44 -3.37 16.83
C LEU A 140 1.70 -2.11 17.31
N TYR A 141 0.38 -2.12 17.28
CA TYR A 141 -0.45 -1.02 17.78
C TYR A 141 -0.24 -0.77 19.26
N ASN A 142 -0.23 -1.82 20.08
CA ASN A 142 0.07 -1.71 21.51
C ASN A 142 1.49 -1.16 21.74
N CYS A 143 2.48 -1.64 20.99
CA CYS A 143 3.86 -1.15 21.09
C CYS A 143 3.95 0.34 20.74
N LEU A 144 3.28 0.79 19.67
CA LEU A 144 3.26 2.18 19.25
C LEU A 144 2.55 3.09 20.27
N LEU A 145 1.48 2.66 20.89
CA LEU A 145 0.79 3.40 21.95
C LEU A 145 1.68 3.60 23.19
N TYR A 146 2.51 2.60 23.52
CA TYR A 146 3.44 2.69 24.66
C TYR A 146 4.68 3.54 24.37
N THR A 147 5.10 3.62 23.10
CA THR A 147 6.30 4.37 22.68
C THR A 147 6.01 5.76 22.15
N SER A 148 4.74 6.10 21.88
CA SER A 148 4.35 7.45 21.47
C SER A 148 4.47 8.38 22.68
N PRO A 149 5.29 9.45 22.64
CA PRO A 149 5.36 10.43 23.72
C PRO A 149 3.97 11.02 23.95
N SER A 150 3.53 11.00 25.21
CA SER A 150 2.25 11.56 25.62
C SER A 150 2.18 13.03 25.17
N PRO A 151 1.03 13.53 24.70
CA PRO A 151 0.84 14.95 24.39
C PRO A 151 1.22 15.91 25.53
N ARG A 152 1.29 15.39 26.76
CA ARG A 152 1.71 16.14 27.95
C ARG A 152 3.21 16.42 28.03
N ASP A 153 4.05 15.69 27.27
CA ASP A 153 5.50 15.87 27.32
C ASP A 153 5.97 16.97 26.36
N THR A 154 5.16 17.35 25.37
CA THR A 154 5.42 18.43 24.43
C THR A 154 5.08 19.82 24.99
N GLU A 155 4.31 19.92 26.06
CA GLU A 155 3.99 21.22 26.71
C GLU A 155 5.01 21.64 27.80
N ARG A 156 6.03 20.82 28.07
CA ARG A 156 7.01 21.07 29.14
C ARG A 156 8.44 21.41 28.65
N SER A 157 8.64 21.56 27.34
CA SER A 157 9.97 21.96 26.83
C SER A 157 9.96 23.37 26.21
#